data_ab4d0d53a9964e9f5c7752fa7350453f
#
_entry.id   ab4d0d53a9964e9f5c7752fa7350453f
#
_cell.length_a   1.000
_cell.length_b   1.000
_cell.length_c   1.000
_cell.angle_alpha   90.00
_cell.angle_beta   90.00
_cell.angle_gamma   90.00
#
_symmetry.space_group_name_H-M   'P 1'
#
loop_
_entity.id
_entity.type
_entity.pdbx_description
1 polymer ?
#
loop_
_entity_poly.entity_id
_entity_poly.type
_entity_poly.pdbx_seq_one_letter_code
_entity_poly.pdbx_strand_id
1 'polypeptide(L)'
;MKSTRFVFGRALAVLCALLFVSFGFMSCQQEDETEYVNYSLTGTWQSSYGEIFKITSTSLSNGGSWGDAYAGNNLVVSYTNDEATSGYIYIKYTRAYCSTHSDSTTYTYIYDEDAADVGKWYAIAFKELTASSVSLSGAAGTVSSTSTLEDAISTFTIANGYFDNYSECVKQ
;
A
#
# COMPACT_ATOMS: atom_id res chain seq x y z
N MET A 1 85.26 -5.99 -14.33
CA MET A 1 83.80 -6.16 -14.60
C MET A 1 83.22 -7.09 -13.54
N LYS A 2 82.49 -6.56 -12.54
CA LYS A 2 81.84 -7.35 -11.50
C LYS A 2 80.38 -7.58 -11.92
N SER A 3 80.03 -8.87 -12.07
CA SER A 3 78.70 -9.32 -12.43
C SER A 3 77.77 -9.31 -11.15
N THR A 4 76.76 -8.43 -11.14
CA THR A 4 75.73 -8.39 -10.08
C THR A 4 74.62 -9.36 -10.46
N ARG A 5 74.57 -10.53 -9.84
CA ARG A 5 73.49 -11.47 -10.00
C ARG A 5 72.36 -11.05 -9.10
N PHE A 6 71.21 -10.69 -9.70
CA PHE A 6 70.02 -10.29 -9.10
C PHE A 6 69.36 -11.44 -8.30
N VAL A 7 69.07 -11.18 -7.02
CA VAL A 7 68.35 -12.09 -6.12
C VAL A 7 66.85 -11.76 -6.23
N PHE A 8 66.22 -12.12 -7.34
CA PHE A 8 64.79 -11.85 -7.58
C PHE A 8 63.89 -13.03 -7.23
N GLY A 9 64.44 -14.18 -6.88
CA GLY A 9 63.63 -15.41 -6.74
C GLY A 9 62.97 -15.61 -5.37
N ARG A 10 63.40 -14.92 -4.31
CA ARG A 10 62.88 -15.16 -2.97
C ARG A 10 61.79 -14.16 -2.50
N ALA A 11 61.77 -12.97 -3.07
CA ALA A 11 60.76 -11.96 -2.74
C ALA A 11 59.39 -12.27 -3.38
N LEU A 12 59.38 -12.90 -4.57
CA LEU A 12 58.12 -13.23 -5.28
C LEU A 12 57.36 -14.39 -4.63
N ALA A 13 58.06 -15.37 -4.06
CA ALA A 13 57.44 -16.52 -3.40
C ALA A 13 56.72 -16.12 -2.07
N VAL A 14 57.26 -15.13 -1.35
CA VAL A 14 56.66 -14.63 -0.10
C VAL A 14 55.44 -13.74 -0.40
N LEU A 15 55.47 -12.99 -1.50
CA LEU A 15 54.34 -12.14 -1.90
C LEU A 15 53.13 -12.97 -2.37
N CYS A 16 53.35 -14.09 -3.09
CA CYS A 16 52.28 -15.00 -3.49
C CYS A 16 51.67 -15.75 -2.29
N ALA A 17 52.46 -16.09 -1.26
CA ALA A 17 51.93 -16.75 -0.06
C ALA A 17 51.05 -15.80 0.80
N LEU A 18 51.35 -14.50 0.82
CA LEU A 18 50.53 -13.50 1.51
C LEU A 18 49.23 -13.17 0.77
N LEU A 19 49.19 -13.32 -0.55
CA LEU A 19 47.98 -13.13 -1.34
C LEU A 19 46.97 -14.29 -1.21
N PHE A 20 47.44 -15.52 -0.93
CA PHE A 20 46.54 -16.64 -0.74
C PHE A 20 45.90 -16.72 0.67
N VAL A 21 46.47 -16.08 1.67
CA VAL A 21 45.90 -16.03 3.04
C VAL A 21 44.78 -14.98 3.14
N SER A 22 44.78 -13.96 2.28
CA SER A 22 43.73 -12.92 2.30
C SER A 22 42.44 -13.29 1.55
N PHE A 23 42.41 -14.41 0.81
CA PHE A 23 41.19 -14.90 0.15
C PHE A 23 40.41 -15.95 0.95
N GLY A 24 40.90 -16.36 2.11
CA GLY A 24 40.32 -17.43 2.92
C GLY A 24 39.18 -17.01 3.86
N PHE A 25 38.80 -15.73 3.92
CA PHE A 25 37.73 -15.23 4.80
C PHE A 25 36.69 -14.38 4.07
N MET A 26 36.46 -14.62 2.78
CA MET A 26 35.16 -14.28 2.22
C MET A 26 34.17 -15.34 2.71
N SER A 27 33.76 -15.21 4.00
CA SER A 27 32.49 -15.71 4.44
C SER A 27 31.45 -15.16 3.45
N CYS A 28 30.82 -16.02 2.66
CA CYS A 28 29.55 -15.69 2.08
C CYS A 28 28.64 -15.33 3.24
N GLN A 29 28.50 -14.04 3.55
CA GLN A 29 27.26 -13.56 4.12
C GLN A 29 26.25 -13.87 3.03
N GLN A 30 25.55 -14.96 3.21
CA GLN A 30 24.27 -15.19 2.59
C GLN A 30 23.42 -14.03 3.18
N GLU A 31 23.32 -12.94 2.43
CA GLU A 31 22.26 -11.98 2.65
C GLU A 31 21.00 -12.85 2.52
N ASP A 32 20.30 -13.05 3.63
CA ASP A 32 18.94 -13.55 3.58
C ASP A 32 18.22 -12.52 2.69
N GLU A 33 18.08 -12.84 1.40
CA GLU A 33 17.14 -12.17 0.54
C GLU A 33 15.78 -12.45 1.17
N THR A 34 15.32 -11.54 2.01
CA THR A 34 13.93 -11.51 2.45
C THR A 34 13.12 -11.36 1.17
N GLU A 35 12.53 -12.48 0.74
CA GLU A 35 11.61 -12.51 -0.38
C GLU A 35 10.44 -11.59 -0.02
N TYR A 36 10.45 -10.38 -0.56
CA TYR A 36 9.36 -9.43 -0.38
C TYR A 36 8.13 -9.98 -1.08
N VAL A 37 7.23 -10.57 -0.29
CA VAL A 37 5.95 -11.05 -0.80
C VAL A 37 5.06 -9.83 -1.05
N ASN A 38 4.95 -9.42 -2.30
CA ASN A 38 4.06 -8.32 -2.68
C ASN A 38 2.61 -8.81 -2.73
N TYR A 39 1.86 -8.56 -1.66
CA TYR A 39 0.45 -8.92 -1.58
C TYR A 39 -0.41 -7.99 -2.43
N SER A 40 -1.42 -8.56 -3.10
CA SER A 40 -2.32 -7.79 -3.96
C SER A 40 -3.59 -7.37 -3.23
N LEU A 41 -3.87 -6.06 -3.26
CA LEU A 41 -5.15 -5.50 -2.81
C LEU A 41 -6.33 -5.94 -3.69
N THR A 42 -6.08 -6.36 -4.94
CA THR A 42 -7.14 -6.78 -5.88
C THR A 42 -7.87 -8.02 -5.36
N GLY A 43 -9.19 -7.93 -5.34
CA GLY A 43 -10.08 -9.01 -4.88
C GLY A 43 -11.35 -8.49 -4.25
N THR A 44 -12.13 -9.42 -3.70
CA THR A 44 -13.28 -9.13 -2.85
C THR A 44 -12.88 -9.37 -1.40
N TRP A 45 -13.09 -8.36 -0.56
CA TRP A 45 -12.75 -8.36 0.85
C TRP A 45 -14.00 -8.16 1.67
N GLN A 46 -14.24 -9.00 2.67
CA GLN A 46 -15.45 -8.92 3.50
C GLN A 46 -15.11 -8.87 4.98
N SER A 47 -15.72 -7.90 5.68
CA SER A 47 -15.63 -7.81 7.14
C SER A 47 -16.60 -8.76 7.84
N SER A 48 -16.36 -9.02 9.11
CA SER A 48 -17.28 -9.80 9.97
C SER A 48 -18.67 -9.16 10.12
N TYR A 49 -18.79 -7.86 9.87
CA TYR A 49 -20.05 -7.10 9.91
C TYR A 49 -20.81 -7.13 8.59
N GLY A 50 -20.28 -7.84 7.57
CA GLY A 50 -20.91 -7.96 6.27
C GLY A 50 -20.62 -6.80 5.31
N GLU A 51 -19.69 -5.91 5.65
CA GLU A 51 -19.18 -4.91 4.71
C GLU A 51 -18.31 -5.59 3.65
N ILE A 52 -18.48 -5.18 2.40
CA ILE A 52 -17.80 -5.77 1.25
C ILE A 52 -17.08 -4.68 0.46
N PHE A 53 -15.79 -4.87 0.24
CA PHE A 53 -14.97 -4.08 -0.68
C PHE A 53 -14.62 -4.94 -1.89
N LYS A 54 -14.92 -4.44 -3.10
CA LYS A 54 -14.47 -5.05 -4.35
C LYS A 54 -13.43 -4.14 -4.98
N ILE A 55 -12.20 -4.62 -5.06
CA ILE A 55 -11.04 -3.85 -5.54
C ILE A 55 -10.51 -4.49 -6.82
N THR A 56 -10.40 -3.71 -7.87
CA THR A 56 -9.74 -4.07 -9.12
C THR A 56 -8.47 -3.25 -9.33
N SER A 57 -7.80 -3.41 -10.45
CA SER A 57 -6.64 -2.56 -10.80
C SER A 57 -7.01 -1.09 -11.07
N THR A 58 -8.28 -0.77 -11.31
CA THR A 58 -8.72 0.57 -11.75
C THR A 58 -9.89 1.14 -10.96
N SER A 59 -10.54 0.33 -10.11
CA SER A 59 -11.77 0.72 -9.41
C SER A 59 -11.88 0.09 -8.04
N LEU A 60 -12.68 0.73 -7.19
CA LEU A 60 -13.12 0.19 -5.90
C LEU A 60 -14.60 0.45 -5.73
N SER A 61 -15.32 -0.53 -5.18
CA SER A 61 -16.68 -0.34 -4.66
C SER A 61 -16.80 -0.87 -3.24
N ASN A 62 -17.62 -0.20 -2.45
CA ASN A 62 -17.98 -0.58 -1.08
C ASN A 62 -19.49 -0.79 -1.01
N GLY A 63 -19.93 -1.69 -0.13
CA GLY A 63 -21.33 -1.99 0.13
C GLY A 63 -21.46 -3.15 1.10
N GLY A 64 -22.63 -3.79 1.11
CA GLY A 64 -22.88 -4.93 1.97
C GLY A 64 -24.29 -5.46 1.80
N SER A 65 -24.76 -6.26 2.78
CA SER A 65 -26.15 -6.76 2.79
C SER A 65 -27.20 -5.64 2.89
N TRP A 66 -26.79 -4.45 3.31
CA TRP A 66 -27.64 -3.24 3.38
C TRP A 66 -27.74 -2.49 2.04
N GLY A 67 -27.03 -2.93 0.99
CA GLY A 67 -26.98 -2.32 -0.33
C GLY A 67 -25.61 -1.80 -0.71
N ASP A 68 -25.54 -1.16 -1.88
CA ASP A 68 -24.34 -0.50 -2.37
C ASP A 68 -24.11 0.82 -1.63
N ALA A 69 -22.85 1.08 -1.28
CA ALA A 69 -22.40 2.37 -0.76
C ALA A 69 -21.60 3.13 -1.83
N TYR A 70 -20.43 3.67 -1.48
CA TYR A 70 -19.62 4.42 -2.43
C TYR A 70 -18.89 3.53 -3.44
N ALA A 71 -18.58 4.11 -4.60
CA ALA A 71 -17.74 3.50 -5.62
C ALA A 71 -16.92 4.56 -6.34
N GLY A 72 -15.80 4.14 -6.95
CA GLY A 72 -14.96 5.03 -7.73
C GLY A 72 -14.06 4.29 -8.69
N ASN A 73 -13.55 5.05 -9.65
CA ASN A 73 -12.57 4.62 -10.65
C ASN A 73 -11.25 5.43 -10.52
N ASN A 74 -10.37 5.30 -11.53
CA ASN A 74 -9.05 5.95 -11.54
C ASN A 74 -8.23 5.63 -10.28
N LEU A 75 -8.32 4.39 -9.82
CA LEU A 75 -7.70 3.92 -8.58
C LEU A 75 -6.19 4.13 -8.60
N VAL A 76 -5.67 4.78 -7.55
CA VAL A 76 -4.25 5.00 -7.29
C VAL A 76 -3.92 4.46 -5.91
N VAL A 77 -2.86 3.65 -5.80
CA VAL A 77 -2.36 3.14 -4.51
C VAL A 77 -1.06 3.85 -4.15
N SER A 78 -0.96 4.29 -2.90
CA SER A 78 0.26 4.85 -2.30
C SER A 78 0.61 4.05 -1.06
N TYR A 79 1.74 3.35 -1.08
CA TYR A 79 2.22 2.60 0.07
C TYR A 79 2.96 3.51 1.06
N THR A 80 2.86 3.20 2.35
CA THR A 80 3.50 3.95 3.45
C THR A 80 4.64 3.20 4.10
N ASN A 81 4.88 1.94 3.69
CA ASN A 81 5.97 1.10 4.15
C ASN A 81 6.61 0.32 3.00
N ASP A 82 7.84 -0.11 3.17
CA ASP A 82 8.62 -0.81 2.15
C ASP A 82 8.05 -2.21 1.84
N GLU A 83 7.39 -2.86 2.82
CA GLU A 83 6.75 -4.17 2.65
C GLU A 83 5.46 -4.11 1.84
N ALA A 84 4.99 -2.92 1.45
CA ALA A 84 3.74 -2.69 0.72
C ALA A 84 2.49 -3.27 1.40
N THR A 85 2.50 -3.35 2.74
CA THR A 85 1.39 -3.89 3.54
C THR A 85 0.46 -2.84 4.12
N SER A 86 0.81 -1.55 3.98
CA SER A 86 0.03 -0.42 4.48
C SER A 86 0.09 0.76 3.52
N GLY A 87 -0.95 1.57 3.49
CA GLY A 87 -1.01 2.72 2.60
C GLY A 87 -2.39 3.31 2.43
N TYR A 88 -2.56 3.97 1.30
CA TYR A 88 -3.81 4.62 0.91
C TYR A 88 -4.22 4.20 -0.50
N ILE A 89 -5.53 4.04 -0.70
CA ILE A 89 -6.18 3.86 -1.99
C ILE A 89 -6.96 5.14 -2.26
N TYR A 90 -6.64 5.82 -3.35
CA TYR A 90 -7.39 6.98 -3.82
C TYR A 90 -8.26 6.57 -5.00
N ILE A 91 -9.52 7.02 -5.00
CA ILE A 91 -10.48 6.79 -6.06
C ILE A 91 -11.16 8.10 -6.44
N LYS A 92 -11.57 8.20 -7.70
CA LYS A 92 -12.45 9.26 -8.15
C LYS A 92 -13.87 8.74 -8.10
N TYR A 93 -14.74 9.33 -7.29
CA TYR A 93 -16.10 8.85 -7.07
C TYR A 93 -16.89 8.71 -8.38
N THR A 94 -17.53 7.56 -8.54
CA THR A 94 -18.62 7.32 -9.50
C THR A 94 -19.97 7.19 -8.82
N ARG A 95 -19.96 6.94 -7.50
CA ARG A 95 -21.11 6.94 -6.60
C ARG A 95 -20.65 7.45 -5.25
N ALA A 96 -21.38 8.40 -4.66
CA ALA A 96 -21.04 9.01 -3.39
C ALA A 96 -22.30 9.22 -2.52
N TYR A 97 -22.09 9.55 -1.25
CA TYR A 97 -23.18 9.90 -0.34
C TYR A 97 -23.98 11.07 -0.88
N CYS A 98 -25.31 10.90 -0.98
CA CYS A 98 -26.23 11.90 -1.48
C CYS A 98 -27.04 12.49 -0.34
N SER A 99 -26.66 13.67 0.15
CA SER A 99 -27.32 14.35 1.28
C SER A 99 -28.76 14.78 0.96
N THR A 100 -29.10 14.98 -0.31
CA THR A 100 -30.45 15.38 -0.74
C THR A 100 -31.43 14.22 -0.78
N HIS A 101 -30.95 13.00 -0.93
CA HIS A 101 -31.76 11.78 -0.92
C HIS A 101 -31.69 11.03 0.42
N SER A 102 -30.76 11.40 1.29
CA SER A 102 -30.56 10.76 2.60
C SER A 102 -31.32 11.48 3.70
N ASP A 103 -31.74 10.76 4.71
CA ASP A 103 -32.41 11.28 5.90
C ASP A 103 -31.71 10.77 7.17
N SER A 104 -31.01 11.67 7.85
CA SER A 104 -30.33 11.36 9.11
C SER A 104 -31.27 11.13 10.28
N THR A 105 -32.53 11.57 10.20
CA THR A 105 -33.53 11.37 11.24
C THR A 105 -34.03 9.92 11.26
N THR A 106 -34.16 9.33 10.07
CA THR A 106 -34.54 7.92 9.90
C THR A 106 -33.34 7.00 9.68
N TYR A 107 -32.09 7.54 9.74
CA TYR A 107 -30.83 6.84 9.43
C TYR A 107 -30.82 6.20 8.04
N THR A 108 -31.50 6.83 7.10
CA THR A 108 -31.51 6.41 5.69
C THR A 108 -30.34 7.09 4.97
N TYR A 109 -29.31 6.35 4.67
CA TYR A 109 -28.14 6.82 3.93
C TYR A 109 -28.17 6.30 2.49
N ILE A 110 -28.26 7.21 1.54
CA ILE A 110 -28.34 6.87 0.12
C ILE A 110 -27.03 7.29 -0.56
N TYR A 111 -26.52 6.44 -1.41
CA TYR A 111 -25.37 6.69 -2.27
C TYR A 111 -25.83 6.68 -3.71
N ASP A 112 -25.47 7.71 -4.47
CA ASP A 112 -26.02 7.95 -5.78
C ASP A 112 -24.95 8.39 -6.80
N GLU A 113 -25.25 8.25 -8.09
CA GLU A 113 -24.36 8.64 -9.20
C GLU A 113 -24.46 10.14 -9.50
N ASP A 114 -25.50 10.83 -9.03
CA ASP A 114 -25.70 12.28 -9.15
C ASP A 114 -25.34 13.05 -7.86
N ALA A 115 -24.76 12.40 -6.86
CA ALA A 115 -24.30 13.05 -5.65
C ALA A 115 -23.24 14.12 -5.94
N ALA A 116 -23.25 15.21 -5.16
CA ALA A 116 -22.39 16.38 -5.33
C ALA A 116 -20.87 16.09 -5.31
N ASP A 117 -20.48 14.94 -4.75
CA ASP A 117 -19.09 14.51 -4.66
C ASP A 117 -18.65 13.58 -5.81
N VAL A 118 -19.57 13.17 -6.70
CA VAL A 118 -19.21 12.39 -7.89
C VAL A 118 -18.25 13.19 -8.78
N GLY A 119 -17.23 12.50 -9.26
CA GLY A 119 -16.14 13.13 -10.03
C GLY A 119 -15.03 13.75 -9.18
N LYS A 120 -15.13 13.72 -7.85
CA LYS A 120 -14.09 14.19 -6.92
C LYS A 120 -13.32 13.01 -6.31
N TRP A 121 -12.19 13.30 -5.68
CA TRP A 121 -11.30 12.30 -5.10
C TRP A 121 -11.63 12.00 -3.64
N TYR A 122 -11.50 10.74 -3.29
CA TYR A 122 -11.71 10.18 -1.94
C TYR A 122 -10.61 9.19 -1.61
N ALA A 123 -10.42 8.86 -0.35
CA ALA A 123 -9.39 7.95 0.08
C ALA A 123 -9.89 6.85 1.03
N ILE A 124 -9.26 5.69 0.93
CA ILE A 124 -9.39 4.56 1.83
C ILE A 124 -7.99 4.21 2.33
N ALA A 125 -7.77 4.20 3.64
CA ALA A 125 -6.53 3.67 4.21
C ALA A 125 -6.61 2.15 4.33
N PHE A 126 -5.46 1.49 4.15
CA PHE A 126 -5.30 0.08 4.42
C PHE A 126 -4.06 -0.19 5.26
N LYS A 127 -4.10 -1.25 6.04
CA LYS A 127 -2.97 -1.76 6.83
C LYS A 127 -3.05 -3.27 6.98
N GLU A 128 -1.92 -3.87 7.37
CA GLU A 128 -1.83 -5.31 7.69
C GLU A 128 -2.27 -6.18 6.50
N LEU A 129 -1.95 -5.75 5.27
CA LEU A 129 -2.27 -6.51 4.06
C LEU A 129 -1.46 -7.80 4.02
N THR A 130 -2.16 -8.91 3.85
CA THR A 130 -1.63 -10.27 3.64
C THR A 130 -2.26 -10.92 2.40
N ALA A 131 -1.96 -12.17 2.14
CA ALA A 131 -2.62 -12.93 1.06
C ALA A 131 -4.13 -13.09 1.28
N SER A 132 -4.60 -13.10 2.54
CA SER A 132 -5.97 -13.46 2.92
C SER A 132 -6.68 -12.43 3.79
N SER A 133 -6.02 -11.40 4.28
CA SER A 133 -6.60 -10.40 5.17
C SER A 133 -6.08 -8.99 4.89
N VAL A 134 -6.87 -7.99 5.23
CA VAL A 134 -6.53 -6.57 5.21
C VAL A 134 -7.46 -5.80 6.15
N SER A 135 -6.95 -4.76 6.80
CA SER A 135 -7.77 -3.80 7.54
C SER A 135 -8.00 -2.56 6.66
N LEU A 136 -9.26 -2.20 6.40
CA LEU A 136 -9.66 -1.10 5.51
C LEU A 136 -10.45 -0.04 6.29
N SER A 137 -10.19 1.24 6.03
CA SER A 137 -10.92 2.38 6.61
C SER A 137 -11.18 3.43 5.54
N GLY A 138 -12.44 3.74 5.28
CA GLY A 138 -12.81 4.91 4.47
C GLY A 138 -12.52 6.21 5.22
N ALA A 139 -12.12 7.26 4.51
CA ALA A 139 -11.90 8.56 5.12
C ALA A 139 -13.20 9.11 5.72
N ALA A 140 -13.15 9.53 6.98
CA ALA A 140 -14.26 10.12 7.70
C ALA A 140 -13.81 11.43 8.35
N GLY A 141 -14.53 12.53 8.13
CA GLY A 141 -14.16 13.83 8.68
C GLY A 141 -14.95 14.99 8.08
N THR A 142 -14.43 16.20 8.24
CA THR A 142 -15.12 17.42 7.78
C THR A 142 -15.06 17.61 6.26
N VAL A 143 -14.06 17.01 5.60
CA VAL A 143 -13.94 17.00 4.13
C VAL A 143 -14.34 15.62 3.64
N SER A 144 -15.37 15.55 2.77
CA SER A 144 -15.87 14.30 2.19
C SER A 144 -15.17 13.92 0.88
N SER A 145 -14.62 14.90 0.17
CA SER A 145 -13.96 14.73 -1.12
C SER A 145 -13.10 15.94 -1.48
N THR A 146 -12.17 15.78 -2.43
CA THR A 146 -11.34 16.86 -2.95
C THR A 146 -11.40 16.94 -4.47
N SER A 147 -11.10 18.11 -5.05
CA SER A 147 -11.16 18.30 -6.50
C SER A 147 -10.01 17.64 -7.25
N THR A 148 -8.84 17.53 -6.63
CA THR A 148 -7.63 16.99 -7.23
C THR A 148 -7.09 15.80 -6.42
N LEU A 149 -6.32 14.93 -7.08
CA LEU A 149 -5.61 13.85 -6.40
C LEU A 149 -4.55 14.39 -5.42
N GLU A 150 -3.88 15.49 -5.78
CA GLU A 150 -2.86 16.13 -4.93
C GLU A 150 -3.47 16.62 -3.61
N ASP A 151 -4.64 17.26 -3.68
CA ASP A 151 -5.39 17.67 -2.50
C ASP A 151 -5.84 16.45 -1.68
N ALA A 152 -6.26 15.35 -2.33
CA ALA A 152 -6.65 14.13 -1.63
C ALA A 152 -5.46 13.53 -0.85
N ILE A 153 -4.29 13.45 -1.47
CA ILE A 153 -3.07 12.94 -0.85
C ILE A 153 -2.67 13.77 0.38
N SER A 154 -2.78 15.08 0.28
CA SER A 154 -2.43 15.98 1.40
C SER A 154 -3.48 16.04 2.50
N THR A 155 -4.76 15.87 2.15
CA THR A 155 -5.89 15.99 3.08
C THR A 155 -6.15 14.69 3.83
N PHE A 156 -6.31 13.58 3.10
CA PHE A 156 -6.73 12.31 3.67
C PHE A 156 -5.52 11.53 4.16
N THR A 157 -5.10 11.82 5.39
CA THR A 157 -4.01 11.13 6.07
C THR A 157 -4.42 10.69 7.46
N ILE A 158 -3.77 9.67 8.01
CA ILE A 158 -3.93 9.24 9.41
C ILE A 158 -3.57 10.40 10.35
N ALA A 159 -2.52 11.16 10.04
CA ALA A 159 -2.09 12.30 10.85
C ALA A 159 -3.14 13.42 10.94
N ASN A 160 -3.97 13.58 9.92
CA ASN A 160 -5.07 14.54 9.90
C ASN A 160 -6.37 13.99 10.53
N GLY A 161 -6.35 12.76 11.06
CA GLY A 161 -7.49 12.18 11.78
C GLY A 161 -8.63 11.67 10.89
N TYR A 162 -8.35 11.29 9.63
CA TYR A 162 -9.39 10.81 8.72
C TYR A 162 -9.66 9.30 8.79
N PHE A 163 -8.84 8.52 9.47
CA PHE A 163 -8.90 7.05 9.44
C PHE A 163 -8.80 6.44 10.85
N ASP A 164 -9.95 6.38 11.54
CA ASP A 164 -10.02 5.87 12.91
C ASP A 164 -10.71 4.50 13.01
N ASN A 165 -11.59 4.16 12.05
CA ASN A 165 -12.43 2.98 12.09
C ASN A 165 -12.05 2.01 10.99
N TYR A 166 -11.24 1.00 11.35
CA TYR A 166 -10.82 -0.05 10.41
C TYR A 166 -11.75 -1.25 10.48
N SER A 167 -12.23 -1.70 9.31
CA SER A 167 -12.90 -2.97 9.13
C SER A 167 -11.85 -4.05 8.83
N GLU A 168 -11.73 -5.03 9.73
CA GLU A 168 -10.90 -6.21 9.47
C GLU A 168 -11.62 -7.10 8.45
N CYS A 169 -11.00 -7.28 7.29
CA CYS A 169 -11.57 -7.97 6.15
C CYS A 169 -10.77 -9.22 5.80
N VAL A 170 -11.47 -10.25 5.38
CA VAL A 170 -10.90 -11.48 4.80
C VAL A 170 -11.23 -11.56 3.32
N LYS A 171 -10.31 -12.12 2.55
CA LYS A 171 -10.47 -12.33 1.12
C LYS A 171 -11.47 -13.43 0.84
N GLN A 172 -12.36 -13.18 -0.12
CA GLN A 172 -13.41 -14.13 -0.55
C GLN A 172 -12.97 -14.92 -1.77
#